data_bc3dded8a8940f3d06edb4ab12a7e42b
#
_entry.id   bc3dded8a8940f3d06edb4ab12a7e42b
#
_cell.length_a   1.000
_cell.length_b   1.000
_cell.length_c   1.000
_cell.angle_alpha   90.00
_cell.angle_beta   90.00
_cell.angle_gamma   90.00
#
_symmetry.space_group_name_H-M   'P 1'
#
loop_
_entity.id
_entity.type
_entity.pdbx_description
1 polymer ?
#
loop_
_entity_poly.entity_id
_entity_poly.type
_entity_poly.pdbx_seq_one_letter_code
_entity_poly.pdbx_strand_id
1 'polypeptide(L)'
;SRAAKERCDAGYGVNETGEAVYLDFSSAIERYGKEQCKIHGVEPTKEEVTKRGEKIVEAKYGNLFQMYEKIVAENPYKTPMMIYPATHYTMGGIWVDYNLMTTIPGCYAIGEANFSDHGANRLGASALMQGLADGYFVLPYTIGDYLAADIRTGKIPTDTPEFDEAERIVKERLAYFINNKGTHSVDYFHKKLGKVMWDKVGMARNAEG
;
A
#
# COMPACT_ATOMS: atom_id res chain seq x y z
N SER A 1 -1.20 13.36 -3.97
CA SER A 1 -1.77 12.80 -2.72
C SER A 1 -1.67 13.80 -1.57
N ARG A 2 -0.49 14.37 -1.27
CA ARG A 2 -0.31 15.33 -0.17
C ARG A 2 -1.24 16.54 -0.30
N ALA A 3 -1.24 17.21 -1.45
CA ALA A 3 -2.11 18.36 -1.69
C ALA A 3 -3.61 18.01 -1.55
N ALA A 4 -4.03 16.82 -1.98
CA ALA A 4 -5.40 16.36 -1.78
C ALA A 4 -5.73 16.19 -0.29
N LYS A 5 -4.81 15.58 0.50
CA LYS A 5 -4.99 15.44 1.96
C LYS A 5 -5.06 16.81 2.64
N GLU A 6 -4.16 17.74 2.32
CA GLU A 6 -4.17 19.10 2.86
C GLU A 6 -5.48 19.85 2.54
N ARG A 7 -6.06 19.64 1.35
CA ARG A 7 -7.36 20.21 0.98
C ARG A 7 -8.50 19.60 1.79
N CYS A 8 -8.49 18.30 2.02
CA CYS A 8 -9.47 17.63 2.88
C CYS A 8 -9.36 18.14 4.33
N ASP A 9 -8.15 18.22 4.87
CA ASP A 9 -7.91 18.72 6.24
C ASP A 9 -8.34 20.20 6.41
N ALA A 10 -8.26 20.99 5.34
CA ALA A 10 -8.76 22.37 5.31
C ALA A 10 -10.28 22.50 5.12
N GLY A 11 -11.01 21.38 5.11
CA GLY A 11 -12.47 21.36 5.00
C GLY A 11 -13.02 21.46 3.57
N TYR A 12 -12.19 21.28 2.55
CA TYR A 12 -12.58 21.30 1.13
C TYR A 12 -12.76 19.89 0.53
N GLY A 13 -12.72 18.88 1.35
CA GLY A 13 -12.99 17.51 0.92
C GLY A 13 -14.46 17.32 0.52
N VAL A 14 -14.69 16.34 -0.33
CA VAL A 14 -16.04 15.94 -0.75
C VAL A 14 -16.47 14.68 0.00
N ASN A 15 -17.69 14.27 -0.15
CA ASN A 15 -18.44 13.24 0.56
C ASN A 15 -18.89 13.65 2.00
N GLU A 16 -19.61 12.74 2.66
CA GLU A 16 -20.16 12.99 4.00
C GLU A 16 -19.08 13.24 5.06
N THR A 17 -17.92 12.61 4.93
CA THR A 17 -16.79 12.79 5.87
C THR A 17 -15.86 13.94 5.51
N GLY A 18 -15.95 14.50 4.29
CA GLY A 18 -15.05 15.54 3.81
C GLY A 18 -13.63 15.07 3.53
N GLU A 19 -13.40 13.75 3.40
CA GLU A 19 -12.06 13.17 3.29
C GLU A 19 -11.68 12.76 1.87
N ALA A 20 -12.56 12.95 0.88
CA ALA A 20 -12.32 12.57 -0.51
C ALA A 20 -12.11 13.79 -1.42
N VAL A 21 -11.60 13.54 -2.61
CA VAL A 21 -11.49 14.49 -3.72
C VAL A 21 -11.99 13.86 -5.01
N TYR A 22 -12.40 14.69 -5.97
CA TYR A 22 -12.78 14.20 -7.29
C TYR A 22 -11.57 14.08 -8.22
N LEU A 23 -11.47 12.96 -8.91
CA LEU A 23 -10.60 12.75 -10.05
C LEU A 23 -11.46 12.89 -11.32
N ASP A 24 -11.36 14.07 -11.95
CA ASP A 24 -12.14 14.44 -13.12
C ASP A 24 -11.32 14.33 -14.40
N PHE A 25 -11.82 13.55 -15.36
CA PHE A 25 -11.21 13.35 -16.66
C PHE A 25 -11.81 14.25 -17.77
N SER A 26 -12.80 15.08 -17.47
CA SER A 26 -13.50 15.92 -18.47
C SER A 26 -12.54 16.78 -19.28
N SER A 27 -11.59 17.44 -18.62
CA SER A 27 -10.58 18.27 -19.27
C SER A 27 -9.60 17.47 -20.14
N ALA A 28 -9.27 16.25 -19.71
CA ALA A 28 -8.43 15.33 -20.49
C ALA A 28 -9.17 14.82 -21.74
N ILE A 29 -10.44 14.46 -21.60
CA ILE A 29 -11.31 14.05 -22.71
C ILE A 29 -11.42 15.18 -23.73
N GLU A 30 -11.68 16.40 -23.28
CA GLU A 30 -11.77 17.56 -24.17
C GLU A 30 -10.45 17.81 -24.92
N ARG A 31 -9.33 17.81 -24.20
CA ARG A 31 -8.00 18.03 -24.80
C ARG A 31 -7.66 16.96 -25.84
N TYR A 32 -7.78 15.67 -25.47
CA TYR A 32 -7.51 14.57 -26.40
C TYR A 32 -8.48 14.57 -27.59
N GLY A 33 -9.74 14.88 -27.37
CA GLY A 33 -10.73 14.98 -28.44
C GLY A 33 -10.41 16.07 -29.44
N LYS A 34 -10.06 17.27 -28.99
CA LYS A 34 -9.62 18.38 -29.88
C LYS A 34 -8.36 18.00 -30.68
N GLU A 35 -7.40 17.37 -30.02
CA GLU A 35 -6.20 16.88 -30.68
C GLU A 35 -6.51 15.87 -31.79
N GLN A 36 -7.39 14.91 -31.51
CA GLN A 36 -7.80 13.91 -32.49
C GLN A 36 -8.63 14.50 -33.65
N CYS A 37 -9.47 15.47 -33.37
CA CYS A 37 -10.15 16.20 -34.44
C CYS A 37 -9.17 16.90 -35.37
N LYS A 38 -8.15 17.55 -34.83
CA LYS A 38 -7.09 18.20 -35.60
C LYS A 38 -6.27 17.19 -36.46
N ILE A 39 -5.89 16.08 -35.88
CA ILE A 39 -5.11 15.03 -36.57
C ILE A 39 -5.89 14.46 -37.77
N HIS A 40 -7.19 14.26 -37.60
CA HIS A 40 -8.04 13.66 -38.62
C HIS A 40 -8.79 14.64 -39.52
N GLY A 41 -8.56 15.96 -39.37
CA GLY A 41 -9.22 17.00 -40.19
C GLY A 41 -10.72 17.03 -40.00
N VAL A 42 -11.23 16.70 -38.80
CA VAL A 42 -12.66 16.68 -38.47
C VAL A 42 -12.99 17.95 -37.70
N GLU A 43 -14.16 18.55 -38.01
CA GLU A 43 -14.64 19.69 -37.27
C GLU A 43 -14.84 19.37 -35.76
N PRO A 44 -14.28 20.18 -34.83
CA PRO A 44 -14.30 19.88 -33.41
C PRO A 44 -15.64 20.26 -32.76
N THR A 45 -16.73 19.63 -33.20
CA THR A 45 -18.01 19.70 -32.50
C THR A 45 -17.91 19.08 -31.11
N LYS A 46 -18.77 19.50 -30.19
CA LYS A 46 -18.77 18.94 -28.82
C LYS A 46 -18.90 17.43 -28.83
N GLU A 47 -19.74 16.89 -29.69
CA GLU A 47 -19.98 15.45 -29.82
C GLU A 47 -18.75 14.69 -30.32
N GLU A 48 -18.12 15.18 -31.42
CA GLU A 48 -16.90 14.55 -31.95
C GLU A 48 -15.72 14.65 -30.99
N VAL A 49 -15.56 15.79 -30.31
CA VAL A 49 -14.53 15.99 -29.29
C VAL A 49 -14.72 14.98 -28.15
N THR A 50 -15.93 14.88 -27.59
CA THR A 50 -16.22 13.94 -26.50
C THR A 50 -15.97 12.49 -26.94
N LYS A 51 -16.54 12.07 -28.05
CA LYS A 51 -16.41 10.69 -28.58
C LYS A 51 -14.95 10.29 -28.81
N ARG A 52 -14.16 11.15 -29.42
CA ARG A 52 -12.74 10.88 -29.69
C ARG A 52 -11.90 10.94 -28.45
N GLY A 53 -12.19 11.85 -27.54
CA GLY A 53 -11.51 11.96 -26.26
C GLY A 53 -11.75 10.77 -25.35
N GLU A 54 -12.99 10.34 -25.22
CA GLU A 54 -13.36 9.12 -24.47
C GLU A 54 -12.65 7.89 -25.01
N LYS A 55 -12.56 7.71 -26.32
CA LYS A 55 -11.85 6.58 -26.93
C LYS A 55 -10.37 6.56 -26.57
N ILE A 56 -9.71 7.71 -26.49
CA ILE A 56 -8.29 7.78 -26.04
C ILE A 56 -8.17 7.51 -24.56
N VAL A 57 -9.07 8.04 -23.74
CA VAL A 57 -9.10 7.76 -22.29
C VAL A 57 -9.40 6.30 -22.02
N GLU A 58 -10.33 5.69 -22.75
CA GLU A 58 -10.63 4.25 -22.67
C GLU A 58 -9.42 3.39 -23.01
N ALA A 59 -8.71 3.70 -24.10
CA ALA A 59 -7.50 2.97 -24.47
C ALA A 59 -6.39 3.06 -23.40
N LYS A 60 -6.32 4.16 -22.63
CA LYS A 60 -5.31 4.38 -21.59
C LYS A 60 -5.73 3.88 -20.21
N TYR A 61 -6.99 4.07 -19.84
CA TYR A 61 -7.50 3.92 -18.48
C TYR A 61 -8.81 3.13 -18.38
N GLY A 62 -9.28 2.50 -19.47
CA GLY A 62 -10.57 1.82 -19.51
C GLY A 62 -10.73 0.73 -18.46
N ASN A 63 -9.66 -0.01 -18.15
CA ASN A 63 -9.66 -1.01 -17.08
C ASN A 63 -9.89 -0.38 -15.68
N LEU A 64 -9.31 0.80 -15.42
CA LEU A 64 -9.53 1.54 -14.18
C LEU A 64 -11.00 2.00 -14.07
N PHE A 65 -11.56 2.53 -15.15
CA PHE A 65 -12.95 2.99 -15.21
C PHE A 65 -13.94 1.85 -15.01
N GLN A 66 -13.72 0.72 -15.68
CA GLN A 66 -14.52 -0.48 -15.50
C GLN A 66 -14.45 -1.03 -14.07
N MET A 67 -13.25 -1.02 -13.46
CA MET A 67 -13.08 -1.45 -12.07
C MET A 67 -13.84 -0.52 -11.12
N TYR A 68 -13.73 0.79 -11.29
CA TYR A 68 -14.43 1.77 -10.47
C TYR A 68 -15.95 1.60 -10.60
N GLU A 69 -16.47 1.50 -11.83
CA GLU A 69 -17.90 1.31 -12.08
C GLU A 69 -18.45 0.01 -11.46
N LYS A 70 -17.65 -1.07 -11.47
CA LYS A 70 -18.02 -2.32 -10.80
C LYS A 70 -18.10 -2.22 -9.27
N ILE A 71 -17.26 -1.37 -8.67
CA ILE A 71 -17.19 -1.23 -7.21
C ILE A 71 -18.22 -0.22 -6.71
N VAL A 72 -18.38 0.90 -7.42
CA VAL A 72 -19.15 2.08 -6.95
C VAL A 72 -20.49 2.20 -7.66
N ALA A 73 -20.71 1.47 -8.77
CA ALA A 73 -21.88 1.56 -9.65
C ALA A 73 -22.07 2.94 -10.31
N GLU A 74 -21.02 3.73 -10.45
CA GLU A 74 -21.02 5.03 -11.12
C GLU A 74 -20.10 5.00 -12.35
N ASN A 75 -20.57 5.59 -13.45
CA ASN A 75 -19.80 5.67 -14.70
C ASN A 75 -18.84 6.87 -14.69
N PRO A 76 -17.51 6.65 -14.70
CA PRO A 76 -16.51 7.72 -14.62
C PRO A 76 -16.49 8.69 -15.80
N TYR A 77 -17.09 8.35 -16.93
CA TYR A 77 -17.24 9.24 -18.06
C TYR A 77 -18.36 10.30 -17.84
N LYS A 78 -19.27 10.04 -16.90
CA LYS A 78 -20.41 10.91 -16.61
C LYS A 78 -20.26 11.63 -15.28
N THR A 79 -19.69 10.97 -14.29
CA THR A 79 -19.49 11.49 -12.94
C THR A 79 -18.02 11.34 -12.55
N PRO A 80 -17.34 12.39 -12.09
CA PRO A 80 -15.96 12.29 -11.65
C PRO A 80 -15.79 11.22 -10.58
N MET A 81 -14.70 10.45 -10.67
CA MET A 81 -14.38 9.41 -9.67
C MET A 81 -14.07 10.07 -8.34
N MET A 82 -14.73 9.62 -7.29
CA MET A 82 -14.39 10.01 -5.93
C MET A 82 -13.24 9.15 -5.43
N ILE A 83 -12.11 9.79 -5.11
CA ILE A 83 -10.90 9.11 -4.64
C ILE A 83 -10.51 9.60 -3.25
N TYR A 84 -9.81 8.73 -2.55
CA TYR A 84 -9.39 8.93 -1.17
C TYR A 84 -7.87 8.94 -1.08
N PRO A 85 -7.25 10.01 -0.55
CA PRO A 85 -5.80 10.05 -0.39
C PRO A 85 -5.39 9.15 0.79
N ALA A 86 -4.89 7.97 0.51
CA ALA A 86 -4.47 7.01 1.53
C ALA A 86 -2.96 6.73 1.47
N THR A 87 -2.35 6.42 2.62
CA THR A 87 -1.01 5.85 2.68
C THR A 87 -1.07 4.42 2.13
N HIS A 88 -0.08 4.06 1.32
CA HIS A 88 -0.03 2.76 0.66
C HIS A 88 1.20 1.95 1.05
N TYR A 89 2.35 2.59 1.17
CA TYR A 89 3.64 1.96 1.43
C TYR A 89 4.46 2.84 2.38
N THR A 90 5.06 2.23 3.39
CA THR A 90 5.93 2.93 4.35
C THR A 90 7.39 2.66 4.00
N MET A 91 8.11 3.68 3.53
CA MET A 91 9.55 3.59 3.33
C MET A 91 10.27 3.59 4.67
N GLY A 92 11.34 2.80 4.75
CA GLY A 92 12.04 2.54 5.99
C GLY A 92 11.66 1.18 6.58
N GLY A 93 12.21 0.83 7.71
CA GLY A 93 11.94 -0.45 8.35
C GLY A 93 13.17 -1.04 9.04
N ILE A 94 13.20 -2.36 9.14
CA ILE A 94 14.28 -3.10 9.80
C ILE A 94 15.55 -3.00 8.95
N TRP A 95 16.66 -2.63 9.59
CA TRP A 95 17.96 -2.65 8.91
C TRP A 95 18.35 -4.07 8.52
N VAL A 96 18.88 -4.24 7.32
CA VAL A 96 19.44 -5.49 6.81
C VAL A 96 20.73 -5.22 6.06
N ASP A 97 21.60 -6.23 6.00
CA ASP A 97 22.77 -6.23 5.13
C ASP A 97 22.38 -6.63 3.68
N TYR A 98 23.37 -6.76 2.80
CA TYR A 98 23.14 -7.19 1.41
C TYR A 98 22.60 -8.62 1.27
N ASN A 99 22.68 -9.43 2.31
CA ASN A 99 22.13 -10.77 2.37
C ASN A 99 20.71 -10.79 3.00
N LEU A 100 20.11 -9.63 3.24
CA LEU A 100 18.82 -9.45 3.89
C LEU A 100 18.77 -9.89 5.36
N MET A 101 19.94 -10.12 5.98
CA MET A 101 20.03 -10.49 7.37
C MET A 101 20.02 -9.25 8.25
N THR A 102 19.26 -9.29 9.34
CA THR A 102 19.19 -8.22 10.34
C THR A 102 20.42 -8.25 11.25
N THR A 103 20.47 -7.39 12.26
CA THR A 103 21.51 -7.45 13.30
C THR A 103 21.41 -8.69 14.21
N ILE A 104 20.33 -9.47 14.07
CA ILE A 104 20.13 -10.73 14.77
C ILE A 104 20.50 -11.87 13.82
N PRO A 105 21.55 -12.67 14.09
CA PRO A 105 21.94 -13.77 13.23
C PRO A 105 20.80 -14.75 12.98
N GLY A 106 20.58 -15.11 11.70
CA GLY A 106 19.51 -16.02 11.29
C GLY A 106 18.12 -15.37 11.18
N CYS A 107 18.00 -14.09 11.50
CA CYS A 107 16.76 -13.31 11.31
C CYS A 107 16.87 -12.45 10.05
N TYR A 108 15.96 -12.65 9.10
CA TYR A 108 15.91 -11.95 7.82
C TYR A 108 14.67 -11.07 7.72
N ALA A 109 14.77 -9.94 7.04
CA ALA A 109 13.64 -9.09 6.72
C ALA A 109 13.64 -8.77 5.22
N ILE A 110 12.50 -9.01 4.56
CA ILE A 110 12.34 -8.85 3.11
C ILE A 110 11.19 -7.91 2.78
N GLY A 111 11.21 -7.36 1.55
CA GLY A 111 10.16 -6.48 1.05
C GLY A 111 9.99 -5.23 1.89
N GLU A 112 8.75 -4.81 2.11
CA GLU A 112 8.42 -3.59 2.85
C GLU A 112 8.85 -3.61 4.32
N ALA A 113 9.10 -4.78 4.91
CA ALA A 113 9.54 -4.91 6.30
C ALA A 113 10.97 -4.42 6.51
N ASN A 114 11.84 -4.49 5.49
CA ASN A 114 13.20 -3.97 5.58
C ASN A 114 13.27 -2.48 5.22
N PHE A 115 14.38 -1.81 5.60
CA PHE A 115 14.57 -0.39 5.35
C PHE A 115 14.67 -0.04 3.86
N SER A 116 14.92 -1.01 3.01
CA SER A 116 15.05 -0.97 1.56
C SER A 116 15.97 0.12 0.97
N ASP A 117 16.26 0.00 -0.29
CA ASP A 117 17.04 0.95 -1.10
C ASP A 117 16.20 2.09 -1.72
N HIS A 118 14.91 2.20 -1.34
CA HIS A 118 14.03 3.23 -1.88
C HIS A 118 14.28 4.62 -1.34
N GLY A 119 14.99 4.75 -0.22
CA GLY A 119 15.16 6.02 0.48
C GLY A 119 13.83 6.63 0.89
N ALA A 120 13.70 7.94 0.78
CA ALA A 120 12.48 8.66 1.15
C ALA A 120 11.46 8.77 0.00
N ASN A 121 11.78 8.29 -1.20
CA ASN A 121 10.94 8.49 -2.39
C ASN A 121 10.95 7.28 -3.32
N ARG A 122 10.09 6.32 -3.03
CA ARG A 122 9.94 5.11 -3.83
C ARG A 122 9.32 5.39 -5.20
N LEU A 123 9.90 4.81 -6.24
CA LEU A 123 9.31 4.81 -7.58
C LEU A 123 8.05 3.92 -7.64
N GLY A 124 7.12 4.26 -8.51
CA GLY A 124 5.93 3.44 -8.75
C GLY A 124 6.30 2.02 -9.15
N ALA A 125 5.56 1.04 -8.68
CA ALA A 125 5.70 -0.41 -8.89
C ALA A 125 7.00 -1.05 -8.35
N SER A 126 7.99 -0.29 -7.88
CA SER A 126 9.28 -0.84 -7.39
C SER A 126 9.16 -1.65 -6.10
N ALA A 127 8.14 -1.44 -5.28
CA ALA A 127 7.94 -2.20 -4.04
C ALA A 127 7.72 -3.69 -4.26
N LEU A 128 6.81 -4.04 -5.18
CA LEU A 128 6.58 -5.45 -5.53
C LEU A 128 7.80 -6.07 -6.21
N MET A 129 8.49 -5.31 -7.06
CA MET A 129 9.72 -5.75 -7.70
C MET A 129 10.80 -6.08 -6.67
N GLN A 130 10.99 -5.22 -5.66
CA GLN A 130 11.91 -5.48 -4.55
C GLN A 130 11.49 -6.74 -3.78
N GLY A 131 10.23 -6.82 -3.33
CA GLY A 131 9.77 -7.97 -2.56
C GLY A 131 9.92 -9.30 -3.29
N LEU A 132 9.69 -9.31 -4.60
CA LEU A 132 9.92 -10.48 -5.45
C LEU A 132 11.42 -10.79 -5.61
N ALA A 133 12.26 -9.77 -5.80
CA ALA A 133 13.71 -9.94 -5.89
C ALA A 133 14.28 -10.50 -4.58
N ASP A 134 13.92 -9.91 -3.46
CA ASP A 134 14.35 -10.37 -2.14
C ASP A 134 13.94 -11.83 -1.89
N GLY A 135 12.68 -12.17 -2.17
CA GLY A 135 12.13 -13.49 -1.88
C GLY A 135 12.58 -14.60 -2.84
N TYR A 136 12.74 -14.29 -4.14
CA TYR A 136 13.06 -15.30 -5.14
C TYR A 136 14.55 -15.38 -5.49
N PHE A 137 15.27 -14.26 -5.46
CA PHE A 137 16.64 -14.21 -5.96
C PHE A 137 17.69 -14.09 -4.85
N VAL A 138 17.37 -13.51 -3.69
CA VAL A 138 18.35 -13.32 -2.62
C VAL A 138 18.14 -14.31 -1.49
N LEU A 139 16.96 -14.35 -0.89
CA LEU A 139 16.69 -15.11 0.33
C LEU A 139 17.01 -16.60 0.25
N PRO A 140 16.73 -17.35 -0.85
CA PRO A 140 17.06 -18.77 -0.93
C PRO A 140 18.55 -19.05 -0.81
N TYR A 141 19.38 -18.19 -1.38
CA TYR A 141 20.84 -18.32 -1.31
C TYR A 141 21.36 -17.97 0.08
N THR A 142 20.88 -16.88 0.68
CA THR A 142 21.35 -16.45 2.00
C THR A 142 20.98 -17.40 3.10
N ILE A 143 19.78 -18.02 3.05
CA ILE A 143 19.39 -19.08 4.00
C ILE A 143 20.26 -20.32 3.79
N GLY A 144 20.48 -20.72 2.53
CA GLY A 144 21.32 -21.85 2.19
C GLY A 144 22.74 -21.70 2.72
N ASP A 145 23.33 -20.51 2.50
CA ASP A 145 24.69 -20.20 2.98
C ASP A 145 24.77 -20.16 4.51
N TYR A 146 23.77 -19.54 5.16
CA TYR A 146 23.72 -19.48 6.62
C TYR A 146 23.63 -20.86 7.27
N LEU A 147 22.86 -21.79 6.69
CA LEU A 147 22.66 -23.14 7.20
C LEU A 147 23.70 -24.15 6.69
N ALA A 148 24.62 -23.76 5.81
CA ALA A 148 25.55 -24.68 5.17
C ALA A 148 26.39 -25.49 6.16
N ALA A 149 26.81 -24.88 7.26
CA ALA A 149 27.57 -25.56 8.32
C ALA A 149 26.73 -26.56 9.14
N ASP A 150 25.41 -26.34 9.19
CA ASP A 150 24.48 -27.10 10.05
C ASP A 150 23.75 -28.22 9.31
N ILE A 151 23.87 -28.30 7.97
CA ILE A 151 23.16 -29.31 7.15
C ILE A 151 23.43 -30.73 7.58
N ARG A 152 24.62 -31.01 8.13
CA ARG A 152 25.05 -32.34 8.59
C ARG A 152 24.85 -32.56 10.09
N THR A 153 24.37 -31.56 10.82
CA THR A 153 24.02 -31.76 12.24
C THR A 153 22.71 -32.53 12.32
N GLY A 154 22.59 -33.42 13.28
CA GLY A 154 21.34 -34.15 13.53
C GLY A 154 20.21 -33.22 13.91
N LYS A 155 18.98 -33.72 13.89
CA LYS A 155 17.83 -32.95 14.40
C LYS A 155 18.07 -32.59 15.87
N ILE A 156 17.86 -31.34 16.21
CA ILE A 156 17.86 -30.91 17.62
C ILE A 156 16.66 -31.56 18.30
N PRO A 157 16.87 -32.31 19.43
CA PRO A 157 15.76 -32.86 20.19
C PRO A 157 14.90 -31.73 20.77
N THR A 158 13.58 -31.92 20.75
CA THR A 158 12.63 -30.92 21.24
C THR A 158 12.16 -31.15 22.67
N ASP A 159 12.70 -32.19 23.32
CA ASP A 159 12.45 -32.57 24.72
C ASP A 159 13.49 -31.95 25.67
N THR A 160 13.91 -30.73 25.40
CA THR A 160 14.87 -30.00 26.24
C THR A 160 14.18 -28.87 27.02
N PRO A 161 14.77 -28.46 28.16
CA PRO A 161 14.21 -27.41 29.01
C PRO A 161 13.94 -26.06 28.27
N GLU A 162 14.69 -25.77 27.23
CA GLU A 162 14.53 -24.55 26.43
C GLU A 162 13.22 -24.57 25.65
N PHE A 163 12.81 -25.71 25.12
CA PHE A 163 11.52 -25.86 24.44
C PHE A 163 10.36 -25.82 25.44
N ASP A 164 10.48 -26.45 26.60
CA ASP A 164 9.49 -26.39 27.67
C ASP A 164 9.27 -24.95 28.16
N GLU A 165 10.35 -24.18 28.34
CA GLU A 165 10.29 -22.79 28.74
C GLU A 165 9.63 -21.92 27.65
N ALA A 166 9.97 -22.11 26.38
CA ALA A 166 9.34 -21.39 25.28
C ALA A 166 7.83 -21.66 25.20
N GLU A 167 7.44 -22.94 25.35
CA GLU A 167 6.03 -23.33 25.41
C GLU A 167 5.29 -22.69 26.60
N ARG A 168 5.91 -22.71 27.78
CA ARG A 168 5.36 -22.08 29.01
C ARG A 168 5.09 -20.60 28.80
N ILE A 169 6.07 -19.85 28.27
CA ILE A 169 5.93 -18.41 27.99
C ILE A 169 4.77 -18.14 27.05
N VAL A 170 4.63 -18.92 25.97
CA VAL A 170 3.53 -18.76 25.02
C VAL A 170 2.18 -19.09 25.68
N LYS A 171 2.09 -20.18 26.43
CA LYS A 171 0.87 -20.57 27.14
C LYS A 171 0.42 -19.50 28.14
N GLU A 172 1.33 -18.94 28.92
CA GLU A 172 1.05 -17.88 29.87
C GLU A 172 0.52 -16.61 29.17
N ARG A 173 1.15 -16.22 28.05
CA ARG A 173 0.70 -15.08 27.25
C ARG A 173 -0.70 -15.29 26.68
N LEU A 174 -0.97 -16.48 26.15
CA LEU A 174 -2.30 -16.82 25.66
C LEU A 174 -3.34 -16.82 26.77
N ALA A 175 -3.02 -17.41 27.93
CA ALA A 175 -3.91 -17.42 29.09
C ALA A 175 -4.22 -15.99 29.58
N TYR A 176 -3.23 -15.10 29.57
CA TYR A 176 -3.44 -13.69 29.89
C TYR A 176 -4.49 -13.05 28.96
N PHE A 177 -4.39 -13.24 27.65
CA PHE A 177 -5.35 -12.67 26.69
C PHE A 177 -6.73 -13.33 26.78
N ILE A 178 -6.82 -14.64 26.94
CA ILE A 178 -8.08 -15.37 27.04
C ILE A 178 -8.86 -14.98 28.32
N ASN A 179 -8.13 -14.79 29.41
CA ASN A 179 -8.75 -14.43 30.70
C ASN A 179 -8.98 -12.93 30.86
N ASN A 180 -8.60 -12.12 29.89
CA ASN A 180 -8.82 -10.69 29.91
C ASN A 180 -10.32 -10.38 29.92
N LYS A 181 -10.76 -9.58 30.90
CA LYS A 181 -12.15 -9.11 31.05
C LYS A 181 -12.38 -7.76 30.37
N GLY A 182 -11.58 -7.43 29.35
CA GLY A 182 -11.72 -6.19 28.58
C GLY A 182 -13.11 -6.02 27.97
N THR A 183 -13.57 -4.78 27.90
CA THR A 183 -14.91 -4.41 27.38
C THR A 183 -14.88 -4.00 25.93
N HIS A 184 -13.70 -3.80 25.34
CA HIS A 184 -13.53 -3.38 23.97
C HIS A 184 -12.99 -4.52 23.10
N SER A 185 -13.52 -4.61 21.87
CA SER A 185 -13.05 -5.56 20.86
C SER A 185 -11.69 -5.13 20.28
N VAL A 186 -11.00 -6.07 19.62
CA VAL A 186 -9.79 -5.78 18.84
C VAL A 186 -10.07 -4.73 17.76
N ASP A 187 -11.23 -4.82 17.10
CA ASP A 187 -11.67 -3.86 16.06
C ASP A 187 -11.80 -2.43 16.61
N TYR A 188 -12.26 -2.26 17.84
CA TYR A 188 -12.31 -0.95 18.50
C TYR A 188 -10.91 -0.31 18.58
N PHE A 189 -9.91 -1.06 19.06
CA PHE A 189 -8.54 -0.55 19.17
C PHE A 189 -7.91 -0.33 17.81
N HIS A 190 -8.14 -1.24 16.85
CA HIS A 190 -7.64 -1.11 15.49
C HIS A 190 -8.15 0.19 14.84
N LYS A 191 -9.45 0.44 14.90
CA LYS A 191 -10.05 1.67 14.38
C LYS A 191 -9.56 2.93 15.09
N LYS A 192 -9.44 2.87 16.42
CA LYS A 192 -8.95 4.01 17.20
C LYS A 192 -7.49 4.34 16.85
N LEU A 193 -6.62 3.34 16.77
CA LEU A 193 -5.24 3.51 16.33
C LEU A 193 -5.18 3.99 14.88
N GLY A 194 -5.97 3.40 13.99
CA GLY A 194 -6.04 3.79 12.58
C GLY A 194 -6.40 5.26 12.40
N LYS A 195 -7.33 5.77 13.20
CA LYS A 195 -7.67 7.19 13.19
C LYS A 195 -6.51 8.08 13.62
N VAL A 196 -5.81 7.73 14.68
CA VAL A 196 -4.61 8.47 15.13
C VAL A 196 -3.53 8.46 14.05
N MET A 197 -3.26 7.30 13.45
CA MET A 197 -2.28 7.17 12.37
C MET A 197 -2.67 7.96 11.13
N TRP A 198 -3.95 7.97 10.78
CA TRP A 198 -4.49 8.76 9.68
C TRP A 198 -4.32 10.27 9.91
N ASP A 199 -4.74 10.75 11.07
CA ASP A 199 -4.75 12.18 11.38
C ASP A 199 -3.33 12.72 11.61
N LYS A 200 -2.44 11.95 12.23
CA LYS A 200 -1.16 12.42 12.77
C LYS A 200 0.08 11.91 12.01
N VAL A 201 0.00 10.73 11.43
CA VAL A 201 1.15 10.04 10.81
C VAL A 201 0.96 9.79 9.31
N GLY A 202 -0.09 10.32 8.72
CA GLY A 202 -0.43 10.18 7.31
C GLY A 202 0.49 10.98 6.37
N MET A 203 -0.02 11.31 5.18
CA MET A 203 0.75 11.95 4.11
C MET A 203 1.06 13.43 4.36
N ALA A 204 0.29 14.12 5.20
CA ALA A 204 0.52 15.52 5.59
C ALA A 204 0.77 15.57 7.10
N ARG A 205 2.02 15.71 7.47
CA ARG A 205 2.47 15.74 8.88
C ARG A 205 2.91 17.13 9.27
N ASN A 206 2.72 17.47 10.54
CA ASN A 206 3.18 18.70 11.13
C ASN A 206 3.77 18.46 12.54
N ALA A 207 4.38 19.47 13.14
CA ALA A 207 5.03 19.34 14.44
C ALA A 207 4.06 19.11 15.59
N GLU A 208 2.82 19.56 15.48
CA GLU A 208 1.77 19.37 16.49
C GLU A 208 1.26 17.92 16.54
N GLY A 209 1.06 17.31 15.37
CA GLY A 209 0.60 15.92 15.24
C GLY A 209 1.64 14.90 15.66
#